data_6c420cd1df1e85fe849806291061bfe6
#
_entry.id   6c420cd1df1e85fe849806291061bfe6
#
_cell.length_a   1.000
_cell.length_b   1.000
_cell.length_c   1.000
_cell.angle_alpha   90.00
_cell.angle_beta   90.00
_cell.angle_gamma   90.00
#
_symmetry.space_group_name_H-M   'P 1'
#
loop_
_entity.id
_entity.type
_entity.pdbx_description
1 polymer ?
#
loop_
_entity_poly.entity_id
_entity_poly.type
_entity_poly.pdbx_seq_one_letter_code
_entity_poly.pdbx_strand_id
1 'polypeptide(L)' 'MNDNEWIVEHFEELVDTYGGSYIAVVDGEVVVVGDDPKEIEDRILAEYPSKKPSILNVPREEDIVCLL' A
#
# COMPACT_ATOMS: atom_id res chain seq x y z
N MET A 1 -2.89 -16.71 -3.41
CA MET A 1 -2.14 -15.77 -2.56
C MET A 1 -3.02 -14.59 -2.22
N ASN A 2 -3.14 -14.22 -0.94
CA ASN A 2 -3.92 -13.04 -0.56
C ASN A 2 -3.02 -11.79 -0.53
N ASP A 3 -3.65 -10.62 -0.46
CA ASP A 3 -2.91 -9.35 -0.50
C ASP A 3 -1.95 -9.18 0.67
N ASN A 4 -2.31 -9.70 1.85
CA ASN A 4 -1.45 -9.60 3.04
C ASN A 4 -0.15 -10.39 2.85
N GLU A 5 -0.22 -11.57 2.27
CA GLU A 5 0.97 -12.36 1.98
C GLU A 5 1.86 -11.67 0.95
N TRP A 6 1.25 -11.10 -0.06
CA TRP A 6 1.98 -10.36 -1.08
C TRP A 6 2.71 -9.16 -0.47
N ILE A 7 2.03 -8.41 0.41
CA ILE A 7 2.60 -7.25 1.09
C ILE A 7 3.80 -7.66 1.95
N VAL A 8 3.67 -8.75 2.71
CA VAL A 8 4.76 -9.23 3.57
C VAL A 8 5.98 -9.64 2.74
N GLU A 9 5.77 -10.34 1.64
CA GLU A 9 6.86 -10.79 0.78
C GLU A 9 7.59 -9.65 0.10
N HIS A 10 6.87 -8.57 -0.22
CA HIS A 10 7.44 -7.43 -0.96
C HIS A 10 7.65 -6.20 -0.10
N PHE A 11 7.61 -6.36 1.23
CA PHE A 11 7.67 -5.23 2.16
C PHE A 11 8.91 -4.36 1.96
N GLU A 12 10.08 -4.94 1.80
CA GLU A 12 11.31 -4.18 1.60
C GLU A 12 11.26 -3.36 0.31
N GLU A 13 10.75 -3.96 -0.76
CA GLU A 13 10.58 -3.25 -2.04
C GLU A 13 9.58 -2.12 -1.91
N LEU A 14 8.50 -2.34 -1.15
CA LEU A 14 7.49 -1.32 -0.93
C LEU A 14 8.06 -0.14 -0.15
N VAL A 15 8.86 -0.40 0.86
CA VAL A 15 9.52 0.65 1.65
C VAL A 15 10.48 1.45 0.78
N ASP A 16 11.27 0.79 -0.07
CA ASP A 16 12.21 1.47 -0.94
C ASP A 16 11.51 2.35 -1.98
N THR A 17 10.39 1.88 -2.51
CA THR A 17 9.68 2.56 -3.60
C THR A 17 8.65 3.56 -3.11
N TYR A 18 7.91 3.22 -2.05
CA TYR A 18 6.75 3.98 -1.59
C TYR A 18 6.86 4.46 -0.14
N GLY A 19 8.05 4.40 0.46
CA GLY A 19 8.21 4.79 1.87
C GLY A 19 7.65 6.18 2.17
N GLY A 20 6.81 6.26 3.20
CA GLY A 20 6.15 7.49 3.60
C GLY A 20 4.83 7.76 2.88
N SER A 21 4.38 6.86 2.01
CA SER A 21 3.14 7.00 1.27
C SER A 21 2.14 5.92 1.65
N TYR A 22 0.87 6.15 1.28
CA TYR A 22 -0.15 5.12 1.34
C TYR A 22 -0.27 4.45 -0.03
N ILE A 23 -0.50 3.16 -0.03
CA ILE A 23 -0.71 2.40 -1.27
C ILE A 23 -1.98 1.58 -1.17
N ALA A 24 -2.60 1.31 -2.31
CA ALA A 24 -3.71 0.38 -2.41
C ALA A 24 -3.27 -0.81 -3.25
N VAL A 25 -3.47 -1.99 -2.71
CA VAL A 25 -3.13 -3.25 -3.38
C VAL A 25 -4.41 -4.00 -3.72
N VAL A 26 -4.56 -4.39 -4.97
CA VAL A 26 -5.68 -5.19 -5.47
C VAL A 26 -5.12 -6.38 -6.23
N ASP A 27 -5.52 -7.58 -5.84
CA ASP A 27 -5.10 -8.83 -6.49
C ASP A 27 -3.57 -8.97 -6.61
N GLY A 28 -2.84 -8.56 -5.58
CA GLY A 28 -1.38 -8.65 -5.56
C GLY A 28 -0.67 -7.62 -6.42
N GLU A 29 -1.33 -6.48 -6.67
CA GLU A 29 -0.76 -5.41 -7.49
C GLU A 29 -1.03 -4.06 -6.86
N VAL A 30 -0.01 -3.19 -6.83
CA VAL A 30 -0.18 -1.81 -6.37
C VAL A 30 -0.86 -1.01 -7.46
N VAL A 31 -2.07 -0.55 -7.20
CA VAL A 31 -2.89 0.15 -8.21
C VAL A 31 -2.99 1.66 -7.96
N VAL A 32 -2.84 2.10 -6.72
CA VAL A 32 -2.90 3.54 -6.38
C VAL A 32 -1.83 3.84 -5.34
N VAL A 33 -1.20 5.00 -5.47
CA VAL A 33 -0.23 5.52 -4.50
C VAL A 33 -0.60 6.97 -4.20
N GLY A 34 -0.56 7.34 -2.93
CA GLY A 34 -0.85 8.72 -2.55
C GLY A 34 -0.49 9.00 -1.10
N ASP A 35 -0.67 10.25 -0.68
CA ASP A 35 -0.35 10.70 0.67
C ASP A 35 -1.55 10.67 1.61
N ASP A 36 -2.75 10.52 1.07
CA ASP A 36 -3.99 10.55 1.84
C ASP A 36 -4.79 9.25 1.59
N PRO A 37 -5.06 8.46 2.65
CA PRO A 37 -5.81 7.21 2.49
C PRO A 37 -7.23 7.42 1.97
N LYS A 38 -7.86 8.54 2.31
CA LYS A 38 -9.20 8.84 1.85
C LYS A 38 -9.24 9.07 0.34
N GLU A 39 -8.24 9.77 -0.19
CA GLU A 39 -8.10 10.01 -1.62
C GLU A 39 -7.89 8.70 -2.38
N ILE A 40 -7.09 7.81 -1.80
CA ILE A 40 -6.85 6.48 -2.36
C ILE A 40 -8.15 5.67 -2.39
N GLU A 41 -8.90 5.70 -1.29
CA GLU A 41 -10.17 5.00 -1.19
C GLU A 41 -11.17 5.51 -2.24
N ASP A 42 -11.26 6.82 -2.41
CA ASP A 42 -12.13 7.43 -3.41
C ASP A 42 -11.77 6.99 -4.83
N ARG A 43 -10.48 6.93 -5.14
CA ARG A 43 -10.00 6.45 -6.45
C ARG A 43 -10.35 5.00 -6.69
N ILE A 44 -10.17 4.16 -5.66
CA ILE A 44 -10.48 2.74 -5.79
C ILE A 44 -11.97 2.54 -6.02
N LEU A 45 -12.80 3.26 -5.30
CA LEU A 45 -14.25 3.18 -5.48
C LEU A 45 -14.67 3.60 -6.89
N ALA A 46 -13.97 4.56 -7.48
CA ALA A 46 -14.26 5.03 -8.83
C ALA A 46 -13.77 4.07 -9.91
N GLU A 47 -12.58 3.51 -9.74
CA GLU A 47 -11.95 2.65 -10.77
C GLU A 47 -12.19 1.16 -10.58
N TYR A 48 -12.34 0.72 -9.32
CA TYR A 48 -12.49 -0.69 -8.96
C TYR A 48 -13.65 -0.89 -8.00
N PRO A 49 -14.89 -0.53 -8.40
CA PRO A 49 -16.04 -0.57 -7.47
C PRO A 49 -16.39 -1.97 -6.96
N SER A 50 -16.00 -3.00 -7.68
CA SER A 50 -16.28 -4.40 -7.30
C SER A 50 -15.15 -5.06 -6.54
N LYS A 51 -14.03 -4.38 -6.34
CA LYS A 51 -12.85 -4.93 -5.67
C LYS A 51 -12.72 -4.41 -4.26
N LYS A 52 -12.13 -5.23 -3.40
CA LYS A 52 -11.80 -4.82 -2.02
C LYS A 52 -10.30 -4.58 -1.95
N PRO A 53 -9.85 -3.33 -1.91
CA PRO A 53 -8.42 -3.04 -1.84
C PRO A 53 -7.87 -3.26 -0.44
N SER A 54 -6.58 -3.56 -0.37
CA SER A 54 -5.83 -3.52 0.86
C SER A 54 -5.07 -2.20 0.88
N ILE A 55 -5.45 -1.29 1.75
CA ILE A 55 -4.79 0.01 1.88
C ILE A 55 -3.73 -0.09 2.96
N LEU A 56 -2.50 0.27 2.62
CA LEU A 56 -1.35 0.14 3.50
C LEU A 56 -0.64 1.48 3.62
N ASN A 57 -0.30 1.85 4.86
CA ASN A 57 0.61 2.95 5.13
C ASN A 57 2.02 2.39 5.12
N VAL A 58 2.81 2.73 4.11
CA VAL A 58 4.18 2.25 3.98
C VAL A 58 5.10 3.14 4.82
N PRO A 59 5.74 2.61 5.87
CA PRO A 59 6.63 3.41 6.70
C PRO A 59 7.89 3.80 5.92
N ARG A 60 8.54 4.86 6.37
CA ARG A 60 9.83 5.23 5.82
C ARG A 60 10.90 4.30 6.38
N GLU A 61 11.96 4.10 5.62
CA GLU A 61 13.07 3.26 6.05
C GLU A 61 13.64 3.75 7.39
N GLU A 62 13.78 5.06 7.56
CA GLU A 62 14.27 5.67 8.80
C GLU A 62 13.36 5.39 9.99
N ASP A 63 12.05 5.29 9.78
CA ASP A 63 11.09 4.98 10.82
C ASP A 63 11.24 3.54 11.30
N ILE A 64 11.55 2.62 10.39
CA ILE A 64 11.78 1.21 10.70
C ILE A 64 13.05 1.06 11.53
N VAL A 65 14.10 1.76 11.15
CA VAL A 65 15.39 1.73 11.87
C VAL A 65 15.23 2.25 13.30
N CYS A 66 14.41 3.29 13.49
CA CYS A 66 14.17 3.86 14.82
C CYS A 66 13.44 2.90 15.75
N LEU A 67 12.75 1.90 15.23
CA LEU A 67 12.03 0.92 16.02
C LEU A 67 12.94 -0.23 16.48
N LEU A 68 14.11 -0.33 15.91
CA LEU A 68 15.08 -1.36 16.26
C LEU A 68 16.01 -0.88 17.37
#